data_c46f9b8cb96d17e795e90a2680796778
#
_entry.id   c46f9b8cb96d17e795e90a2680796778
#
_cell.length_a   1.000
_cell.length_b   1.000
_cell.length_c   1.000
_cell.angle_alpha   90.00
_cell.angle_beta   90.00
_cell.angle_gamma   90.00
#
_symmetry.space_group_name_H-M   'P 1'
#
loop_
_entity.id
_entity.type
_entity.pdbx_description
1 polymer ?
#
loop_
_entity_poly.entity_id
_entity_poly.type
_entity_poly.pdbx_seq_one_letter_code
_entity_poly.pdbx_strand_id
1 'polypeptide(L)'
;VSLPWAAPDYGRHCLNQVMPDALALLTGQPMVLPYPAAERVVVVLVDGLGRDILAGTAAAAPFLTAMSPIVPEGIDAVFPSTTAASITSLGTGLAPGSHGVVGASFWLPETDAILFPLGWRDRPEPLAVQPEPTVLQQAAAAGVAATVVSERSFAGSGLTTAALRGGRYIGADSPGELVVGLAAAAAEPPPALVYGYFHTVDKSGHIHGAGSAQWLLDLHYTDRALADLAERLPRGTLLLVTGDHGMVNCPDDARINVDDPALHTPLRRMAGEPRMRHLYVKQGHTAADTAAVWQRHLGGAAVVLTREEAVAAGWFGPVAPGIEERIGDVIALPTGDGALVSERFDSIVSGLRGQHGGLTPVELRVPLLAWRC
;
A
#
# COMPACT_ATOMS: atom_id res chain seq x y z
N VAL A 1 -6.80 8.94 25.65
CA VAL A 1 -7.79 9.16 24.57
C VAL A 1 -8.03 7.81 23.91
N SER A 2 -9.29 7.35 23.85
CA SER A 2 -9.62 6.16 23.06
C SER A 2 -9.50 6.54 21.60
N LEU A 3 -8.57 5.89 20.88
CA LEU A 3 -8.42 6.10 19.44
C LEU A 3 -9.55 5.38 18.70
N PRO A 4 -10.09 5.97 17.61
CA PRO A 4 -11.21 5.38 16.88
C PRO A 4 -10.80 4.15 16.04
N TRP A 5 -9.49 3.94 15.82
CA TRP A 5 -8.95 2.85 15.02
C TRP A 5 -7.84 2.09 15.74
N ALA A 6 -7.81 0.79 15.54
CA ALA A 6 -6.70 -0.07 15.94
C ALA A 6 -5.53 0.05 14.94
N ALA A 7 -4.34 -0.32 15.39
CA ALA A 7 -3.19 -0.53 14.50
C ALA A 7 -3.45 -1.73 13.57
N PRO A 8 -2.81 -1.77 12.38
CA PRO A 8 -2.80 -2.98 11.54
C PRO A 8 -2.23 -4.19 12.31
N ASP A 9 -2.76 -5.38 12.02
CA ASP A 9 -2.35 -6.64 12.67
C ASP A 9 -1.00 -7.15 12.12
N TYR A 10 0.03 -6.32 12.24
CA TYR A 10 1.38 -6.60 11.73
C TYR A 10 1.91 -7.95 12.21
N GLY A 11 2.49 -8.71 11.27
CA GLY A 11 3.06 -10.03 11.55
C GLY A 11 2.04 -11.15 11.71
N ARG A 12 0.74 -10.88 11.46
CA ARG A 12 -0.33 -11.87 11.45
C ARG A 12 -1.22 -11.71 10.22
N HIS A 13 -2.34 -11.00 10.33
CA HIS A 13 -3.29 -10.81 9.24
C HIS A 13 -3.08 -9.43 8.60
N CYS A 14 -1.87 -9.19 8.09
CA CYS A 14 -1.49 -7.94 7.46
C CYS A 14 -0.72 -8.19 6.15
N LEU A 15 -0.78 -7.25 5.25
CA LEU A 15 -0.20 -7.31 3.91
C LEU A 15 1.31 -7.64 3.92
N ASN A 16 2.05 -7.15 4.92
CA ASN A 16 3.48 -7.44 5.07
C ASN A 16 3.77 -8.93 5.29
N GLN A 17 2.79 -9.77 5.63
CA GLN A 17 2.95 -11.20 5.83
C GLN A 17 2.75 -12.02 4.54
N VAL A 18 2.14 -11.44 3.50
CA VAL A 18 1.72 -12.20 2.30
C VAL A 18 2.89 -12.83 1.54
N MET A 19 3.90 -12.04 1.16
CA MET A 19 5.05 -12.59 0.42
C MET A 19 6.02 -13.40 1.27
N PRO A 20 6.32 -13.03 2.54
CA PRO A 20 7.10 -13.90 3.42
C PRO A 20 6.51 -15.29 3.58
N ASP A 21 5.19 -15.41 3.79
CA ASP A 21 4.54 -16.72 3.92
C ASP A 21 4.47 -17.48 2.59
N ALA A 22 4.37 -16.77 1.46
CA ALA A 22 4.49 -17.39 0.13
C ALA A 22 5.89 -18.01 -0.07
N LEU A 23 6.95 -17.31 0.37
CA LEU A 23 8.31 -17.87 0.37
C LEU A 23 8.47 -19.02 1.37
N ALA A 24 7.91 -18.88 2.58
CA ALA A 24 7.93 -19.93 3.59
C ALA A 24 7.26 -21.22 3.08
N LEU A 25 6.10 -21.11 2.40
CA LEU A 25 5.44 -22.24 1.74
C LEU A 25 6.39 -22.96 0.76
N LEU A 26 7.04 -22.19 -0.12
CA LEU A 26 7.93 -22.73 -1.17
C LEU A 26 9.22 -23.35 -0.63
N THR A 27 9.64 -22.95 0.58
CA THR A 27 10.86 -23.44 1.23
C THR A 27 10.59 -24.41 2.39
N GLY A 28 9.31 -24.77 2.62
CA GLY A 28 8.92 -25.70 3.68
C GLY A 28 9.11 -25.13 5.10
N GLN A 29 9.08 -23.82 5.25
CA GLN A 29 9.19 -23.13 6.54
C GLN A 29 7.81 -22.89 7.17
N PRO A 30 7.73 -22.69 8.50
CA PRO A 30 6.48 -22.29 9.15
C PRO A 30 5.94 -20.98 8.60
N MET A 31 4.62 -20.89 8.44
CA MET A 31 3.90 -19.70 7.96
C MET A 31 2.73 -19.37 8.88
N VAL A 32 2.30 -18.11 8.86
CA VAL A 32 1.17 -17.59 9.65
C VAL A 32 -0.14 -17.68 8.87
N LEU A 33 -0.11 -17.26 7.60
CA LEU A 33 -1.27 -17.33 6.70
C LEU A 33 -1.44 -18.77 6.20
N PRO A 34 -2.65 -19.36 6.29
CA PRO A 34 -2.89 -20.78 6.03
C PRO A 34 -2.96 -21.09 4.53
N TYR A 35 -1.87 -20.88 3.80
CA TYR A 35 -1.83 -21.16 2.38
C TYR A 35 -1.90 -22.68 2.10
N PRO A 36 -2.69 -23.10 1.09
CA PRO A 36 -2.67 -24.47 0.63
C PRO A 36 -1.33 -24.80 -0.03
N ALA A 37 -0.93 -26.08 0.03
CA ALA A 37 0.32 -26.56 -0.58
C ALA A 37 0.40 -26.21 -2.07
N ALA A 38 1.56 -25.73 -2.50
CA ALA A 38 1.84 -25.36 -3.89
C ALA A 38 3.36 -25.47 -4.17
N GLU A 39 3.70 -25.67 -5.44
CA GLU A 39 5.09 -25.66 -5.92
C GLU A 39 5.48 -24.30 -6.51
N ARG A 40 4.48 -23.48 -6.83
CA ARG A 40 4.61 -22.14 -7.40
C ARG A 40 3.60 -21.21 -6.75
N VAL A 41 3.99 -20.00 -6.45
CA VAL A 41 3.08 -18.97 -5.95
C VAL A 41 3.13 -17.74 -6.86
N VAL A 42 1.97 -17.32 -7.32
CA VAL A 42 1.79 -16.07 -8.06
C VAL A 42 0.99 -15.13 -7.15
N VAL A 43 1.61 -14.05 -6.70
CA VAL A 43 0.98 -13.00 -5.90
C VAL A 43 0.63 -11.84 -6.82
N VAL A 44 -0.65 -11.57 -6.99
CA VAL A 44 -1.12 -10.42 -7.77
C VAL A 44 -1.69 -9.36 -6.84
N LEU A 45 -1.12 -8.17 -6.92
CA LEU A 45 -1.63 -6.98 -6.27
C LEU A 45 -2.52 -6.22 -7.25
N VAL A 46 -3.76 -5.99 -6.86
CA VAL A 46 -4.71 -5.11 -7.55
C VAL A 46 -4.83 -3.83 -6.73
N ASP A 47 -4.25 -2.74 -7.23
CA ASP A 47 -4.19 -1.46 -6.56
C ASP A 47 -5.60 -0.91 -6.26
N GLY A 48 -5.81 -0.46 -5.02
CA GLY A 48 -7.08 0.09 -4.56
C GLY A 48 -8.20 -0.95 -4.37
N LEU A 49 -7.88 -2.25 -4.36
CA LEU A 49 -8.89 -3.31 -4.17
C LEU A 49 -9.21 -3.51 -2.68
N GLY A 50 -10.10 -2.69 -2.14
CA GLY A 50 -10.62 -2.86 -0.79
C GLY A 50 -11.60 -4.05 -0.69
N ARG A 51 -11.60 -4.72 0.47
CA ARG A 51 -12.49 -5.88 0.74
C ARG A 51 -13.97 -5.51 0.65
N ASP A 52 -14.35 -4.44 1.31
CA ASP A 52 -15.76 -4.07 1.46
C ASP A 52 -16.36 -3.59 0.14
N ILE A 53 -15.57 -2.87 -0.67
CA ILE A 53 -16.04 -2.44 -1.99
C ILE A 53 -16.12 -3.63 -2.96
N LEU A 54 -15.18 -4.58 -2.92
CA LEU A 54 -15.28 -5.83 -3.70
C LEU A 54 -16.54 -6.59 -3.33
N ALA A 55 -16.85 -6.75 -2.04
CA ALA A 55 -18.07 -7.41 -1.58
C ALA A 55 -19.34 -6.72 -2.08
N GLY A 56 -19.36 -5.37 -2.09
CA GLY A 56 -20.47 -4.56 -2.60
C GLY A 56 -20.61 -4.57 -4.13
N THR A 57 -19.59 -5.02 -4.86
CA THR A 57 -19.54 -4.98 -6.35
C THR A 57 -19.30 -6.36 -6.97
N ALA A 58 -19.65 -7.42 -6.28
CA ALA A 58 -19.42 -8.82 -6.67
C ALA A 58 -19.86 -9.16 -8.11
N ALA A 59 -20.93 -8.54 -8.61
CA ALA A 59 -21.42 -8.74 -9.97
C ALA A 59 -20.44 -8.27 -11.06
N ALA A 60 -19.57 -7.30 -10.75
CA ALA A 60 -18.54 -6.81 -11.66
C ALA A 60 -17.27 -7.68 -11.64
N ALA A 61 -17.09 -8.51 -10.60
CA ALA A 61 -15.89 -9.31 -10.38
C ALA A 61 -16.24 -10.79 -10.06
N PRO A 62 -16.87 -11.52 -10.98
CA PRO A 62 -17.34 -12.88 -10.73
C PRO A 62 -16.19 -13.87 -10.45
N PHE A 63 -15.02 -13.72 -11.07
CA PHE A 63 -13.87 -14.60 -10.81
C PHE A 63 -13.30 -14.36 -9.42
N LEU A 64 -13.01 -13.10 -9.05
CA LEU A 64 -12.53 -12.75 -7.71
C LEU A 64 -13.52 -13.22 -6.63
N THR A 65 -14.81 -13.10 -6.88
CA THR A 65 -15.87 -13.55 -5.95
C THR A 65 -15.91 -15.08 -5.81
N ALA A 66 -15.52 -15.82 -6.85
CA ALA A 66 -15.44 -17.28 -6.82
C ALA A 66 -14.15 -17.81 -6.15
N MET A 67 -13.13 -16.99 -5.97
CA MET A 67 -11.90 -17.36 -5.27
C MET A 67 -12.18 -17.60 -3.78
N SER A 68 -11.38 -18.48 -3.17
CA SER A 68 -11.48 -18.79 -1.75
C SER A 68 -10.72 -17.75 -0.90
N PRO A 69 -11.35 -17.11 0.09
CA PRO A 69 -10.60 -16.24 0.99
C PRO A 69 -9.66 -17.06 1.89
N ILE A 70 -8.42 -16.63 2.01
CA ILE A 70 -7.43 -17.20 2.96
C ILE A 70 -7.81 -16.80 4.39
N VAL A 71 -8.20 -15.54 4.57
CA VAL A 71 -8.74 -15.00 5.82
C VAL A 71 -10.14 -14.46 5.51
N PRO A 72 -11.22 -15.03 6.06
CA PRO A 72 -12.59 -14.62 5.74
C PRO A 72 -12.85 -13.13 5.96
N GLU A 73 -12.27 -12.57 7.01
CA GLU A 73 -12.39 -11.13 7.36
C GLU A 73 -11.50 -10.23 6.52
N GLY A 74 -10.71 -10.79 5.59
CA GLY A 74 -9.64 -10.09 4.90
C GLY A 74 -8.41 -9.89 5.80
N ILE A 75 -7.43 -9.18 5.26
CA ILE A 75 -6.22 -8.79 5.98
C ILE A 75 -6.14 -7.27 6.08
N ASP A 76 -5.32 -6.77 6.99
CA ASP A 76 -5.03 -5.34 7.04
C ASP A 76 -4.00 -4.96 5.96
N ALA A 77 -4.23 -3.87 5.26
CA ALA A 77 -3.16 -3.08 4.65
C ALA A 77 -2.22 -2.54 5.74
N VAL A 78 -1.13 -1.90 5.35
CA VAL A 78 -0.27 -1.22 6.31
C VAL A 78 -0.74 0.21 6.56
N PHE A 79 -0.18 0.88 7.57
CA PHE A 79 -0.40 2.32 7.77
C PHE A 79 0.90 3.11 7.53
N PRO A 80 0.83 4.18 6.74
CA PRO A 80 -0.34 4.67 5.98
C PRO A 80 -0.80 3.70 4.89
N SER A 81 -2.12 3.63 4.66
CA SER A 81 -2.71 2.74 3.65
C SER A 81 -2.54 3.35 2.25
N THR A 82 -1.31 3.38 1.78
CA THR A 82 -0.88 3.98 0.51
C THR A 82 0.01 3.02 -0.27
N THR A 83 -0.09 3.03 -1.59
CA THR A 83 0.63 2.16 -2.52
C THR A 83 2.11 2.01 -2.18
N ALA A 84 2.80 3.12 -1.93
CA ALA A 84 4.24 3.10 -1.67
C ALA A 84 4.62 2.34 -0.39
N ALA A 85 3.92 2.58 0.73
CA ALA A 85 4.15 1.87 1.98
C ALA A 85 3.74 0.40 1.86
N SER A 86 2.60 0.14 1.23
CA SER A 86 2.03 -1.20 1.06
C SER A 86 2.89 -2.09 0.17
N ILE A 87 3.33 -1.62 -1.01
CA ILE A 87 4.22 -2.40 -1.90
C ILE A 87 5.57 -2.65 -1.22
N THR A 88 6.11 -1.67 -0.48
CA THR A 88 7.37 -1.85 0.23
C THR A 88 7.21 -2.87 1.37
N SER A 89 6.11 -2.82 2.11
CA SER A 89 5.82 -3.81 3.17
C SER A 89 5.60 -5.21 2.59
N LEU A 90 4.86 -5.34 1.50
CA LEU A 90 4.65 -6.60 0.79
C LEU A 90 6.00 -7.20 0.34
N GLY A 91 6.84 -6.36 -0.27
CA GLY A 91 8.11 -6.79 -0.86
C GLY A 91 9.23 -7.03 0.14
N THR A 92 9.19 -6.46 1.35
CA THR A 92 10.20 -6.65 2.40
C THR A 92 9.76 -7.57 3.54
N GLY A 93 8.44 -7.74 3.73
CA GLY A 93 7.88 -8.40 4.90
C GLY A 93 7.86 -7.53 6.16
N LEU A 94 8.26 -6.27 6.06
CA LEU A 94 8.42 -5.36 7.19
C LEU A 94 7.27 -4.36 7.28
N ALA A 95 7.06 -3.79 8.46
CA ALA A 95 6.15 -2.67 8.67
C ALA A 95 6.79 -1.33 8.21
N PRO A 96 5.99 -0.29 7.91
CA PRO A 96 6.51 1.01 7.45
C PRO A 96 7.54 1.65 8.36
N GLY A 97 7.36 1.54 9.68
CA GLY A 97 8.35 2.01 10.66
C GLY A 97 9.67 1.25 10.62
N SER A 98 9.70 0.03 10.06
CA SER A 98 10.93 -0.76 9.94
C SER A 98 11.64 -0.56 8.61
N HIS A 99 10.90 -0.47 7.48
CA HIS A 99 11.51 -0.30 6.15
C HIS A 99 11.68 1.17 5.72
N GLY A 100 11.07 2.14 6.43
CA GLY A 100 11.30 3.56 6.28
C GLY A 100 10.57 4.27 5.13
N VAL A 101 9.70 3.60 4.38
CA VAL A 101 8.76 4.23 3.45
C VAL A 101 7.45 4.45 4.19
N VAL A 102 7.28 5.62 4.77
CA VAL A 102 6.26 5.92 5.78
C VAL A 102 5.06 6.72 5.25
N GLY A 103 4.86 6.78 3.93
CA GLY A 103 3.75 7.51 3.34
C GLY A 103 3.85 7.69 1.83
N ALA A 104 2.80 8.29 1.22
CA ALA A 104 2.80 8.70 -0.19
C ALA A 104 3.83 9.81 -0.45
N SER A 105 4.08 10.63 0.56
CA SER A 105 5.24 11.54 0.62
C SER A 105 5.70 11.70 2.07
N PHE A 106 7.00 11.91 2.28
CA PHE A 106 7.59 12.12 3.61
C PHE A 106 8.93 12.84 3.52
N TRP A 107 9.32 13.50 4.61
CA TRP A 107 10.60 14.18 4.68
C TRP A 107 11.74 13.19 4.92
N LEU A 108 12.85 13.42 4.20
CA LEU A 108 14.12 12.73 4.41
C LEU A 108 15.10 13.71 5.07
N PRO A 109 15.46 13.50 6.35
CA PRO A 109 16.40 14.36 7.07
C PRO A 109 17.75 14.48 6.36
N GLU A 110 18.25 13.39 5.79
CA GLU A 110 19.57 13.26 5.18
C GLU A 110 19.75 14.18 3.96
N THR A 111 18.68 14.48 3.25
CA THR A 111 18.69 15.33 2.04
C THR A 111 17.95 16.64 2.24
N ASP A 112 17.28 16.82 3.39
CA ASP A 112 16.36 17.92 3.70
C ASP A 112 15.28 18.13 2.63
N ALA A 113 14.79 17.05 2.03
CA ALA A 113 13.81 17.06 0.95
C ALA A 113 12.59 16.19 1.25
N ILE A 114 11.45 16.48 0.62
CA ILE A 114 10.29 15.57 0.61
C ILE A 114 10.50 14.55 -0.51
N LEU A 115 10.47 13.27 -0.14
CA LEU A 115 10.44 12.17 -1.08
C LEU A 115 8.98 11.88 -1.48
N PHE A 116 8.76 11.69 -2.78
CA PHE A 116 7.52 11.19 -3.39
C PHE A 116 7.80 9.83 -4.03
N PRO A 117 7.55 8.70 -3.34
CA PRO A 117 7.98 7.39 -3.80
C PRO A 117 7.43 6.98 -5.16
N LEU A 118 6.21 7.35 -5.52
CA LEU A 118 5.65 7.04 -6.86
C LEU A 118 6.34 7.81 -8.00
N GLY A 119 6.95 8.96 -7.69
CA GLY A 119 7.75 9.75 -8.62
C GLY A 119 9.27 9.53 -8.48
N TRP A 120 9.65 8.63 -7.60
CA TRP A 120 11.05 8.40 -7.25
C TRP A 120 11.79 7.65 -8.37
N ARG A 121 12.80 8.28 -8.92
CA ARG A 121 13.65 7.67 -9.97
C ARG A 121 14.91 7.08 -9.34
N ASP A 122 15.99 7.84 -9.31
CA ASP A 122 17.33 7.40 -8.91
C ASP A 122 17.88 8.16 -7.70
N ARG A 123 17.28 9.26 -7.31
CA ARG A 123 17.72 10.07 -6.15
C ARG A 123 16.58 10.40 -5.20
N PRO A 124 16.83 10.26 -3.89
CA PRO A 124 18.03 9.66 -3.26
C PRO A 124 18.21 8.19 -3.66
N GLU A 125 19.41 7.65 -3.47
CA GLU A 125 19.69 6.22 -3.77
C GLU A 125 18.71 5.31 -3.04
N PRO A 126 17.98 4.41 -3.74
CA PRO A 126 16.94 3.59 -3.12
C PRO A 126 17.40 2.77 -1.93
N LEU A 127 18.61 2.21 -1.98
CA LEU A 127 19.16 1.42 -0.88
C LEU A 127 19.57 2.28 0.34
N ALA A 128 19.81 3.57 0.15
CA ALA A 128 20.02 4.48 1.28
C ALA A 128 18.71 4.77 2.04
N VAL A 129 17.57 4.73 1.34
CA VAL A 129 16.26 4.93 1.96
C VAL A 129 15.71 3.63 2.54
N GLN A 130 15.84 2.52 1.80
CA GLN A 130 15.36 1.19 2.20
C GLN A 130 16.48 0.15 2.01
N PRO A 131 17.33 -0.07 3.03
CA PRO A 131 18.46 -1.01 2.96
C PRO A 131 18.06 -2.48 3.18
N GLU A 132 16.92 -2.75 3.83
CA GLU A 132 16.54 -4.09 4.25
C GLU A 132 16.33 -5.04 3.07
N PRO A 133 16.74 -6.31 3.17
CA PRO A 133 16.55 -7.28 2.11
C PRO A 133 15.09 -7.45 1.73
N THR A 134 14.81 -7.57 0.43
CA THR A 134 13.47 -7.90 -0.05
C THR A 134 13.20 -9.41 0.02
N VAL A 135 11.94 -9.81 0.05
CA VAL A 135 11.53 -11.22 -0.03
C VAL A 135 12.00 -11.86 -1.34
N LEU A 136 12.06 -11.11 -2.45
CA LEU A 136 12.56 -11.63 -3.72
C LEU A 136 14.07 -11.89 -3.69
N GLN A 137 14.87 -11.08 -2.96
CA GLN A 137 16.28 -11.38 -2.72
C GLN A 137 16.44 -12.64 -1.86
N GLN A 138 15.61 -12.79 -0.82
CA GLN A 138 15.61 -13.98 0.04
C GLN A 138 15.18 -15.22 -0.76
N ALA A 139 14.18 -15.11 -1.63
CA ALA A 139 13.75 -16.17 -2.53
C ALA A 139 14.88 -16.62 -3.45
N ALA A 140 15.56 -15.68 -4.11
CA ALA A 140 16.70 -15.99 -4.98
C ALA A 140 17.85 -16.66 -4.19
N ALA A 141 18.14 -16.20 -2.98
CA ALA A 141 19.15 -16.82 -2.11
C ALA A 141 18.76 -18.25 -1.65
N ALA A 142 17.47 -18.54 -1.55
CA ALA A 142 16.94 -19.88 -1.24
C ALA A 142 16.77 -20.80 -2.47
N GLY A 143 17.18 -20.35 -3.66
CA GLY A 143 17.04 -21.11 -4.90
C GLY A 143 15.62 -21.12 -5.48
N VAL A 144 14.75 -20.20 -5.05
CA VAL A 144 13.40 -20.00 -5.59
C VAL A 144 13.49 -19.02 -6.75
N ALA A 145 12.95 -19.39 -7.91
CA ALA A 145 12.88 -18.47 -9.07
C ALA A 145 11.98 -17.28 -8.72
N ALA A 146 12.56 -16.07 -8.72
CA ALA A 146 11.88 -14.85 -8.31
C ALA A 146 11.65 -13.93 -9.53
N THR A 147 10.40 -13.55 -9.82
CA THR A 147 10.06 -12.71 -10.96
C THR A 147 9.03 -11.63 -10.59
N VAL A 148 9.25 -10.41 -11.09
CA VAL A 148 8.30 -9.29 -11.05
C VAL A 148 7.77 -9.08 -12.46
N VAL A 149 6.44 -9.04 -12.61
CA VAL A 149 5.78 -8.69 -13.89
C VAL A 149 4.91 -7.47 -13.61
N SER A 150 5.28 -6.33 -14.16
CA SER A 150 4.59 -5.07 -13.90
C SER A 150 4.79 -4.11 -15.07
N GLU A 151 4.21 -2.91 -15.00
CA GLU A 151 4.33 -1.91 -16.04
C GLU A 151 5.80 -1.61 -16.37
N ARG A 152 6.12 -1.56 -17.67
CA ARG A 152 7.50 -1.36 -18.15
C ARG A 152 8.11 -0.07 -17.64
N SER A 153 7.32 0.97 -17.49
CA SER A 153 7.77 2.28 -17.02
C SER A 153 8.24 2.27 -15.55
N PHE A 154 7.84 1.26 -14.75
CA PHE A 154 8.25 1.11 -13.36
C PHE A 154 9.59 0.37 -13.19
N ALA A 155 10.10 -0.24 -14.28
CA ALA A 155 11.37 -0.94 -14.24
C ALA A 155 12.50 -0.01 -13.79
N GLY A 156 13.19 -0.38 -12.70
CA GLY A 156 14.31 0.39 -12.16
C GLY A 156 13.91 1.71 -11.50
N SER A 157 12.62 1.99 -11.29
CA SER A 157 12.21 3.13 -10.46
C SER A 157 12.73 2.96 -9.03
N GLY A 158 12.84 4.08 -8.29
CA GLY A 158 13.29 4.06 -6.90
C GLY A 158 12.41 3.17 -6.02
N LEU A 159 11.08 3.25 -6.17
CA LEU A 159 10.16 2.41 -5.43
C LEU A 159 10.29 0.92 -5.78
N THR A 160 10.36 0.58 -7.08
CA THR A 160 10.56 -0.82 -7.52
C THR A 160 11.88 -1.37 -6.98
N THR A 161 12.94 -0.59 -7.02
CA THR A 161 14.24 -0.98 -6.49
C THR A 161 14.20 -1.14 -4.97
N ALA A 162 13.56 -0.22 -4.24
CA ALA A 162 13.42 -0.30 -2.79
C ALA A 162 12.59 -1.52 -2.37
N ALA A 163 11.47 -1.78 -3.03
CA ALA A 163 10.47 -2.77 -2.59
C ALA A 163 10.65 -4.16 -3.19
N LEU A 164 11.09 -4.28 -4.46
CA LEU A 164 10.97 -5.51 -5.25
C LEU A 164 12.29 -5.95 -5.92
N ARG A 165 13.44 -5.41 -5.50
CA ARG A 165 14.74 -5.85 -6.04
C ARG A 165 15.00 -7.32 -5.75
N GLY A 166 15.84 -7.95 -6.55
CA GLY A 166 16.26 -9.37 -6.42
C GLY A 166 15.50 -10.33 -7.32
N GLY A 167 14.35 -9.93 -7.86
CA GLY A 167 13.64 -10.67 -8.88
C GLY A 167 14.00 -10.23 -10.30
N ARG A 168 13.84 -11.15 -11.27
CA ARG A 168 13.86 -10.80 -12.70
C ARG A 168 12.65 -9.93 -13.02
N TYR A 169 12.85 -8.78 -13.66
CA TYR A 169 11.76 -7.89 -14.04
C TYR A 169 11.32 -8.14 -15.49
N ILE A 170 10.01 -8.33 -15.67
CA ILE A 170 9.35 -8.43 -17.00
C ILE A 170 8.43 -7.22 -17.12
N GLY A 171 8.74 -6.31 -18.04
CA GLY A 171 7.89 -5.14 -18.32
C GLY A 171 6.72 -5.50 -19.21
N ALA A 172 5.53 -5.06 -18.86
CA ALA A 172 4.29 -5.19 -19.61
C ALA A 172 3.69 -3.81 -19.86
N ASP A 173 3.14 -3.59 -21.06
CA ASP A 173 2.52 -2.31 -21.46
C ASP A 173 1.00 -2.44 -21.66
N SER A 174 0.46 -3.66 -21.44
CA SER A 174 -0.97 -3.95 -21.54
C SER A 174 -1.37 -5.08 -20.56
N PRO A 175 -2.67 -5.19 -20.20
CA PRO A 175 -3.17 -6.32 -19.42
C PRO A 175 -2.86 -7.68 -20.05
N GLY A 176 -2.91 -7.79 -21.38
CA GLY A 176 -2.58 -9.02 -22.09
C GLY A 176 -1.11 -9.42 -21.95
N GLU A 177 -0.19 -8.46 -22.06
CA GLU A 177 1.23 -8.70 -21.81
C GLU A 177 1.50 -9.09 -20.35
N LEU A 178 0.78 -8.45 -19.41
CA LEU A 178 0.88 -8.77 -17.99
C LEU A 178 0.45 -10.22 -17.71
N VAL A 179 -0.69 -10.64 -18.22
CA VAL A 179 -1.20 -12.02 -18.09
C VAL A 179 -0.23 -13.03 -18.68
N VAL A 180 0.26 -12.79 -19.91
CA VAL A 180 1.22 -13.69 -20.59
C VAL A 180 2.55 -13.72 -19.84
N GLY A 181 3.05 -12.58 -19.38
CA GLY A 181 4.28 -12.49 -18.59
C GLY A 181 4.21 -13.25 -17.28
N LEU A 182 3.09 -13.12 -16.54
CA LEU A 182 2.84 -13.84 -15.28
C LEU A 182 2.75 -15.37 -15.51
N ALA A 183 2.02 -15.80 -16.54
CA ALA A 183 1.92 -17.21 -16.88
C ALA A 183 3.26 -17.81 -17.30
N ALA A 184 4.04 -17.07 -18.10
CA ALA A 184 5.38 -17.50 -18.53
C ALA A 184 6.36 -17.58 -17.34
N ALA A 185 6.32 -16.61 -16.42
CA ALA A 185 7.15 -16.64 -15.23
C ALA A 185 6.78 -17.81 -14.30
N ALA A 186 5.48 -18.10 -14.16
CA ALA A 186 5.01 -19.24 -13.39
C ALA A 186 5.32 -20.60 -14.04
N ALA A 187 5.54 -20.63 -15.36
CA ALA A 187 5.89 -21.85 -16.08
C ALA A 187 7.36 -22.27 -15.93
N GLU A 188 8.21 -21.43 -15.31
CA GLU A 188 9.60 -21.80 -15.01
C GLU A 188 9.65 -23.00 -14.04
N PRO A 189 10.78 -23.75 -14.01
CA PRO A 189 10.92 -24.86 -13.08
C PRO A 189 10.65 -24.45 -11.64
N PRO A 190 9.89 -25.26 -10.84
CA PRO A 190 9.63 -24.94 -9.44
C PRO A 190 10.88 -25.14 -8.57
N PRO A 191 10.97 -24.51 -7.38
CA PRO A 191 9.97 -23.57 -6.84
C PRO A 191 10.06 -22.17 -7.46
N ALA A 192 8.91 -21.50 -7.62
CA ALA A 192 8.84 -20.15 -8.20
C ALA A 192 7.91 -19.21 -7.41
N LEU A 193 8.37 -17.99 -7.19
CA LEU A 193 7.61 -16.88 -6.60
C LEU A 193 7.50 -15.74 -7.62
N VAL A 194 6.28 -15.43 -8.03
CA VAL A 194 6.00 -14.41 -9.06
C VAL A 194 5.14 -13.31 -8.45
N TYR A 195 5.52 -12.07 -8.65
CA TYR A 195 4.72 -10.90 -8.27
C TYR A 195 4.16 -10.22 -9.52
N GLY A 196 2.87 -9.86 -9.48
CA GLY A 196 2.17 -9.12 -10.51
C GLY A 196 1.44 -7.90 -9.96
N TYR A 197 1.27 -6.84 -10.78
CA TYR A 197 0.64 -5.60 -10.35
C TYR A 197 -0.32 -5.03 -11.39
N PHE A 198 -1.56 -4.77 -10.97
CA PHE A 198 -2.60 -4.10 -11.75
C PHE A 198 -2.96 -2.76 -11.08
N HIS A 199 -2.77 -1.63 -11.75
CA HIS A 199 -2.97 -0.28 -11.20
C HIS A 199 -4.28 0.40 -11.62
N THR A 200 -5.03 -0.18 -12.55
CA THR A 200 -6.12 0.52 -13.26
C THR A 200 -7.31 0.84 -12.34
N VAL A 201 -7.61 -0.06 -11.39
CA VAL A 201 -8.77 0.07 -10.49
C VAL A 201 -8.58 1.27 -9.55
N ASP A 202 -7.39 1.43 -8.95
CA ASP A 202 -7.06 2.58 -8.12
C ASP A 202 -7.15 3.89 -8.89
N LYS A 203 -6.47 3.96 -10.04
CA LYS A 203 -6.49 5.15 -10.91
C LYS A 203 -7.91 5.59 -11.26
N SER A 204 -8.77 4.63 -11.62
CA SER A 204 -10.18 4.90 -11.93
C SER A 204 -10.94 5.39 -10.71
N GLY A 205 -10.66 4.82 -9.55
CA GLY A 205 -11.23 5.23 -8.26
C GLY A 205 -10.85 6.66 -7.90
N HIS A 206 -9.60 7.03 -8.04
CA HIS A 206 -9.14 8.40 -7.80
C HIS A 206 -9.87 9.43 -8.66
N ILE A 207 -10.07 9.14 -9.96
CA ILE A 207 -10.63 10.09 -10.92
C ILE A 207 -12.16 10.14 -10.83
N HIS A 208 -12.81 8.98 -10.77
CA HIS A 208 -14.26 8.83 -10.92
C HIS A 208 -14.99 8.48 -9.62
N GLY A 209 -14.25 8.07 -8.59
CA GLY A 209 -14.76 7.50 -7.36
C GLY A 209 -14.92 5.98 -7.45
N ALA A 210 -14.62 5.32 -6.34
CA ALA A 210 -14.81 3.87 -6.20
C ALA A 210 -16.31 3.53 -6.30
N GLY A 211 -16.65 2.49 -7.09
CA GLY A 211 -18.04 2.11 -7.38
C GLY A 211 -18.69 2.89 -8.54
N SER A 212 -18.02 3.87 -9.16
CA SER A 212 -18.50 4.53 -10.37
C SER A 212 -18.58 3.56 -11.56
N ALA A 213 -19.31 3.95 -12.61
CA ALA A 213 -19.42 3.11 -13.81
C ALA A 213 -18.07 2.79 -14.46
N GLN A 214 -17.16 3.77 -14.48
CA GLN A 214 -15.81 3.60 -14.99
C GLN A 214 -15.01 2.63 -14.12
N TRP A 215 -15.05 2.81 -12.80
CA TRP A 215 -14.39 1.95 -11.84
C TRP A 215 -14.90 0.49 -11.92
N LEU A 216 -16.21 0.30 -12.01
CA LEU A 216 -16.83 -1.02 -12.17
C LEU A 216 -16.37 -1.73 -13.45
N LEU A 217 -16.20 -0.97 -14.53
CA LEU A 217 -15.75 -1.52 -15.81
C LEU A 217 -14.25 -1.90 -15.75
N ASP A 218 -13.41 -1.08 -15.11
CA ASP A 218 -12.00 -1.38 -14.91
C ASP A 218 -11.81 -2.58 -13.97
N LEU A 219 -12.63 -2.69 -12.92
CA LEU A 219 -12.67 -3.89 -12.07
C LEU A 219 -13.06 -5.13 -12.89
N HIS A 220 -14.08 -5.03 -13.74
CA HIS A 220 -14.50 -6.13 -14.60
C HIS A 220 -13.39 -6.58 -15.57
N TYR A 221 -12.68 -5.65 -16.19
CA TYR A 221 -11.55 -6.02 -17.08
C TYR A 221 -10.39 -6.64 -16.30
N THR A 222 -10.11 -6.16 -15.09
CA THR A 222 -9.10 -6.74 -14.20
C THR A 222 -9.50 -8.16 -13.78
N ASP A 223 -10.75 -8.37 -13.38
CA ASP A 223 -11.31 -9.67 -13.02
C ASP A 223 -11.20 -10.67 -14.19
N ARG A 224 -11.53 -10.21 -15.39
CA ARG A 224 -11.43 -11.03 -16.60
C ARG A 224 -9.98 -11.41 -16.90
N ALA A 225 -9.03 -10.47 -16.75
CA ALA A 225 -7.61 -10.73 -16.94
C ALA A 225 -7.07 -11.75 -15.93
N LEU A 226 -7.55 -11.70 -14.68
CA LEU A 226 -7.20 -12.67 -13.64
C LEU A 226 -7.77 -14.06 -13.91
N ALA A 227 -8.99 -14.16 -14.42
CA ALA A 227 -9.58 -15.42 -14.88
C ALA A 227 -8.76 -16.02 -16.02
N ASP A 228 -8.42 -15.20 -17.03
CA ASP A 228 -7.57 -15.59 -18.14
C ASP A 228 -6.16 -16.02 -17.70
N LEU A 229 -5.62 -15.41 -16.64
CA LEU A 229 -4.36 -15.82 -16.01
C LEU A 229 -4.52 -17.21 -15.38
N ALA A 230 -5.54 -17.41 -14.55
CA ALA A 230 -5.78 -18.67 -13.83
C ALA A 230 -5.86 -19.87 -14.80
N GLU A 231 -6.49 -19.70 -15.97
CA GLU A 231 -6.57 -20.74 -17.00
C GLU A 231 -5.22 -21.10 -17.63
N ARG A 232 -4.22 -20.20 -17.55
CA ARG A 232 -2.88 -20.36 -18.15
C ARG A 232 -1.82 -20.80 -17.17
N LEU A 233 -2.11 -20.74 -15.87
CA LEU A 233 -1.13 -21.13 -14.85
C LEU A 233 -0.90 -22.65 -14.84
N PRO A 234 0.35 -23.13 -14.66
CA PRO A 234 0.66 -24.54 -14.54
C PRO A 234 -0.06 -25.18 -13.35
N ARG A 235 -0.36 -26.47 -13.45
CA ARG A 235 -0.85 -27.24 -12.30
C ARG A 235 0.12 -27.14 -11.12
N GLY A 236 -0.41 -27.11 -9.89
CA GLY A 236 0.38 -26.94 -8.68
C GLY A 236 0.75 -25.49 -8.38
N THR A 237 0.19 -24.54 -9.11
CA THR A 237 0.33 -23.11 -8.83
C THR A 237 -0.77 -22.63 -7.88
N LEU A 238 -0.39 -21.85 -6.88
CA LEU A 238 -1.28 -21.05 -6.04
C LEU A 238 -1.29 -19.61 -6.56
N LEU A 239 -2.42 -19.17 -7.07
CA LEU A 239 -2.66 -17.76 -7.38
C LEU A 239 -3.26 -17.09 -6.14
N LEU A 240 -2.56 -16.09 -5.61
CA LEU A 240 -3.02 -15.19 -4.54
C LEU A 240 -3.35 -13.84 -5.15
N VAL A 241 -4.50 -13.29 -4.81
CA VAL A 241 -4.90 -11.93 -5.22
C VAL A 241 -5.22 -11.12 -3.96
N THR A 242 -4.65 -9.93 -3.86
CA THR A 242 -4.89 -8.99 -2.77
C THR A 242 -4.94 -7.55 -3.28
N GLY A 243 -5.39 -6.62 -2.44
CA GLY A 243 -5.19 -5.17 -2.62
C GLY A 243 -4.02 -4.67 -1.77
N ASP A 244 -3.58 -3.47 -2.02
CA ASP A 244 -2.61 -2.75 -1.18
C ASP A 244 -3.29 -1.80 -0.19
N HIS A 245 -4.48 -1.34 -0.52
CA HIS A 245 -5.42 -0.56 0.30
C HIS A 245 -6.81 -0.60 -0.32
N GLY A 246 -7.81 -0.13 0.41
CA GLY A 246 -9.10 0.21 -0.15
C GLY A 246 -9.17 1.71 -0.51
N MET A 247 -10.40 2.25 -0.63
CA MET A 247 -10.59 3.63 -1.07
C MET A 247 -11.85 4.23 -0.48
N VAL A 248 -11.80 5.51 -0.10
CA VAL A 248 -12.92 6.32 0.37
C VAL A 248 -13.27 7.34 -0.71
N ASN A 249 -14.53 7.48 -1.04
CA ASN A 249 -15.00 8.59 -1.86
C ASN A 249 -15.18 9.81 -0.96
N CYS A 250 -14.40 10.87 -1.23
CA CYS A 250 -14.43 12.10 -0.45
C CYS A 250 -15.31 13.13 -1.16
N PRO A 251 -16.55 13.38 -0.67
CA PRO A 251 -17.42 14.39 -1.23
C PRO A 251 -16.87 15.80 -0.95
N ASP A 252 -17.28 16.77 -1.76
CA ASP A 252 -16.71 18.14 -1.70
C ASP A 252 -16.98 18.82 -0.35
N ASP A 253 -18.10 18.55 0.30
CA ASP A 253 -18.48 19.09 1.61
C ASP A 253 -17.75 18.42 2.79
N ALA A 254 -17.12 17.27 2.58
CA ALA A 254 -16.26 16.63 3.58
C ALA A 254 -14.75 17.00 3.42
N ARG A 255 -14.42 17.83 2.45
CA ARG A 255 -13.05 18.31 2.23
C ARG A 255 -12.76 19.50 3.13
N ILE A 256 -11.69 19.40 3.91
CA ILE A 256 -11.25 20.44 4.84
C ILE A 256 -9.99 21.06 4.28
N ASN A 257 -10.08 22.34 3.86
CA ASN A 257 -8.91 23.08 3.42
C ASN A 257 -8.00 23.38 4.63
N VAL A 258 -6.75 22.92 4.56
CA VAL A 258 -5.75 23.14 5.61
C VAL A 258 -4.72 24.22 5.26
N ASP A 259 -4.98 25.05 4.26
CA ASP A 259 -4.10 26.16 3.88
C ASP A 259 -4.22 27.41 4.78
N ASP A 260 -4.97 27.32 5.89
CA ASP A 260 -5.06 28.40 6.89
C ASP A 260 -3.65 28.74 7.43
N PRO A 261 -3.23 30.01 7.38
CA PRO A 261 -1.93 30.45 7.89
C PRO A 261 -1.67 30.06 9.35
N ALA A 262 -2.70 29.97 10.19
CA ALA A 262 -2.55 29.54 11.58
C ALA A 262 -2.05 28.11 11.73
N LEU A 263 -2.47 27.21 10.81
CA LEU A 263 -2.04 25.82 10.76
C LEU A 263 -0.58 25.70 10.29
N HIS A 264 -0.14 26.59 9.40
CA HIS A 264 1.21 26.56 8.86
C HIS A 264 2.25 27.29 9.70
N THR A 265 1.81 28.21 10.58
CA THR A 265 2.74 28.98 11.44
C THR A 265 3.73 28.10 12.19
N PRO A 266 3.35 26.97 12.83
CA PRO A 266 4.31 26.10 13.52
C PRO A 266 5.07 25.14 12.62
N LEU A 267 4.74 25.04 11.31
CA LEU A 267 5.27 24.00 10.44
C LEU A 267 6.52 24.47 9.67
N ARG A 268 7.52 23.61 9.66
CA ARG A 268 8.66 23.66 8.74
C ARG A 268 8.25 23.08 7.37
N ARG A 269 7.55 21.94 7.38
CA ARG A 269 7.09 21.18 6.19
C ARG A 269 5.78 20.47 6.48
N MET A 270 5.05 20.18 5.43
CA MET A 270 3.92 19.24 5.42
C MET A 270 4.15 18.24 4.31
N ALA A 271 3.82 16.96 4.55
CA ALA A 271 3.86 15.87 3.59
C ALA A 271 2.69 14.89 3.84
N GLY A 272 2.74 13.73 3.23
CA GLY A 272 1.64 12.75 3.26
C GLY A 272 0.68 12.94 2.09
N GLU A 273 -0.58 12.72 2.34
CA GLU A 273 -1.68 12.77 1.39
C GLU A 273 -2.97 13.22 2.09
N PRO A 274 -4.08 13.52 1.38
CA PRO A 274 -5.27 14.11 2.03
C PRO A 274 -5.88 13.26 3.14
N ARG A 275 -5.64 11.95 3.17
CA ARG A 275 -6.12 11.04 4.23
C ARG A 275 -5.13 10.85 5.38
N MET A 276 -3.89 11.30 5.23
CA MET A 276 -2.88 11.28 6.29
C MET A 276 -1.82 12.34 6.05
N ARG A 277 -1.69 13.30 6.94
CA ARG A 277 -0.69 14.37 6.86
C ARG A 277 0.43 14.15 7.86
N HIS A 278 1.67 14.20 7.37
CA HIS A 278 2.87 14.39 8.16
C HIS A 278 3.12 15.89 8.35
N LEU A 279 3.17 16.34 9.60
CA LEU A 279 3.43 17.73 9.97
C LEU A 279 4.79 17.80 10.67
N TYR A 280 5.75 18.44 10.02
CA TYR A 280 7.11 18.62 10.57
C TYR A 280 7.22 20.00 11.19
N VAL A 281 7.47 20.03 12.50
CA VAL A 281 7.45 21.24 13.32
C VAL A 281 8.77 22.01 13.16
N LYS A 282 8.69 23.31 13.09
CA LYS A 282 9.88 24.15 13.02
C LYS A 282 10.43 24.46 14.41
N GLN A 283 11.71 24.81 14.45
CA GLN A 283 12.39 25.21 15.68
C GLN A 283 11.62 26.34 16.40
N GLY A 284 11.50 26.23 17.72
CA GLY A 284 10.77 27.18 18.57
C GLY A 284 9.30 26.86 18.80
N HIS A 285 8.80 25.78 18.18
CA HIS A 285 7.47 25.21 18.44
C HIS A 285 7.59 23.78 18.95
N THR A 286 6.55 23.26 19.61
CA THR A 286 6.50 21.87 20.08
C THR A 286 5.48 21.05 19.28
N ALA A 287 5.67 19.74 19.23
CA ALA A 287 4.70 18.82 18.63
C ALA A 287 3.35 18.90 19.36
N ALA A 288 3.35 18.95 20.68
CA ALA A 288 2.15 19.03 21.49
C ALA A 288 1.33 20.30 21.22
N ASP A 289 1.98 21.47 21.17
CA ASP A 289 1.28 22.74 20.85
C ASP A 289 0.75 22.74 19.43
N THR A 290 1.53 22.22 18.48
CA THR A 290 1.13 22.08 17.07
C THR A 290 -0.06 21.16 16.93
N ALA A 291 -0.03 19.99 17.57
CA ALA A 291 -1.16 19.05 17.60
C ALA A 291 -2.42 19.71 18.19
N ALA A 292 -2.26 20.46 19.29
CA ALA A 292 -3.38 21.17 19.92
C ALA A 292 -3.97 22.27 19.01
N VAL A 293 -3.15 22.97 18.23
CA VAL A 293 -3.62 23.97 17.24
C VAL A 293 -4.43 23.27 16.14
N TRP A 294 -3.88 22.21 15.55
CA TRP A 294 -4.54 21.45 14.49
C TRP A 294 -5.83 20.79 14.99
N GLN A 295 -5.81 20.15 16.17
CA GLN A 295 -7.00 19.50 16.74
C GLN A 295 -8.13 20.51 17.02
N ARG A 296 -7.81 21.71 17.53
CA ARG A 296 -8.82 22.75 17.73
C ARG A 296 -9.45 23.25 16.43
N HIS A 297 -8.62 23.38 15.38
CA HIS A 297 -9.10 23.85 14.08
C HIS A 297 -9.98 22.80 13.39
N LEU A 298 -9.55 21.52 13.43
CA LEU A 298 -10.24 20.41 12.75
C LEU A 298 -11.40 19.83 13.57
N GLY A 299 -11.42 20.08 14.89
CA GLY A 299 -12.48 19.57 15.77
C GLY A 299 -12.59 18.05 15.72
N GLY A 300 -13.81 17.54 15.60
CA GLY A 300 -14.10 16.10 15.47
C GLY A 300 -13.90 15.53 14.06
N ALA A 301 -13.58 16.38 13.07
CA ALA A 301 -13.40 15.96 11.70
C ALA A 301 -12.04 15.26 11.44
N ALA A 302 -11.11 15.35 12.39
CA ALA A 302 -9.82 14.65 12.31
C ALA A 302 -9.34 14.23 13.70
N VAL A 303 -8.48 13.20 13.71
CA VAL A 303 -7.64 12.80 14.83
C VAL A 303 -6.25 13.37 14.60
N VAL A 304 -5.73 14.10 15.58
CA VAL A 304 -4.39 14.68 15.50
C VAL A 304 -3.56 14.16 16.68
N LEU A 305 -2.46 13.50 16.39
CA LEU A 305 -1.55 12.90 17.36
C LEU A 305 -0.13 13.42 17.17
N THR A 306 0.64 13.45 18.25
CA THR A 306 2.09 13.54 18.12
C THR A 306 2.66 12.24 17.53
N ARG A 307 3.89 12.29 17.02
CA ARG A 307 4.64 11.11 16.57
C ARG A 307 4.69 10.03 17.66
N GLU A 308 5.03 10.44 18.85
CA GLU A 308 5.17 9.54 20.00
C GLU A 308 3.85 8.81 20.29
N GLU A 309 2.72 9.51 20.23
CA GLU A 309 1.39 8.92 20.43
C GLU A 309 1.04 7.95 19.30
N ALA A 310 1.29 8.31 18.04
CA ALA A 310 1.02 7.44 16.88
C ALA A 310 1.92 6.18 16.86
N VAL A 311 3.19 6.32 17.25
CA VAL A 311 4.14 5.20 17.39
C VAL A 311 3.73 4.31 18.58
N ALA A 312 3.38 4.89 19.73
CA ALA A 312 2.89 4.14 20.89
C ALA A 312 1.58 3.40 20.62
N ALA A 313 0.74 3.94 19.72
CA ALA A 313 -0.47 3.27 19.22
C ALA A 313 -0.17 2.12 18.25
N GLY A 314 1.09 1.92 17.83
CA GLY A 314 1.52 0.85 16.94
C GLY A 314 1.19 1.07 15.47
N TRP A 315 0.79 2.27 15.07
CA TRP A 315 0.29 2.51 13.71
C TRP A 315 1.30 2.21 12.61
N PHE A 316 2.57 2.53 12.81
CA PHE A 316 3.66 2.27 11.87
C PHE A 316 4.35 0.91 12.08
N GLY A 317 3.85 0.08 13.03
CA GLY A 317 4.57 -1.11 13.52
C GLY A 317 5.83 -0.74 14.31
N PRO A 318 6.79 -1.66 14.48
CA PRO A 318 8.09 -1.36 15.07
C PRO A 318 8.82 -0.29 14.26
N VAL A 319 9.34 0.74 14.94
CA VAL A 319 10.09 1.83 14.30
C VAL A 319 11.58 1.62 14.52
N ALA A 320 12.32 1.46 13.42
CA ALA A 320 13.76 1.28 13.46
C ALA A 320 14.50 2.62 13.71
N PRO A 321 15.68 2.59 14.35
CA PRO A 321 16.47 3.80 14.59
C PRO A 321 16.73 4.61 13.31
N GLY A 322 16.52 5.92 13.36
CA GLY A 322 16.69 6.84 12.24
C GLY A 322 15.48 6.94 11.31
N ILE A 323 14.45 6.10 11.49
CA ILE A 323 13.20 6.20 10.72
C ILE A 323 12.21 7.15 11.38
N GLU A 324 12.30 7.35 12.69
CA GLU A 324 11.40 8.20 13.47
C GLU A 324 11.27 9.60 12.86
N GLU A 325 12.37 10.17 12.41
CA GLU A 325 12.40 11.54 11.86
C GLU A 325 11.68 11.66 10.52
N ARG A 326 11.49 10.54 9.79
CA ARG A 326 10.69 10.50 8.55
C ARG A 326 9.20 10.59 8.83
N ILE A 327 8.77 10.14 10.00
CA ILE A 327 7.40 10.32 10.50
C ILE A 327 7.27 11.78 10.96
N GLY A 328 6.20 12.47 10.57
CA GLY A 328 5.95 13.84 11.00
C GLY A 328 5.93 13.96 12.53
N ASP A 329 6.38 15.08 13.08
CA ASP A 329 6.30 15.36 14.51
C ASP A 329 4.85 15.31 15.02
N VAL A 330 3.91 15.60 14.11
CA VAL A 330 2.47 15.47 14.31
C VAL A 330 1.86 14.76 13.09
N ILE A 331 0.90 13.89 13.35
CA ILE A 331 0.11 13.17 12.35
C ILE A 331 -1.34 13.64 12.44
N ALA A 332 -1.95 13.99 11.31
CA ALA A 332 -3.35 14.36 11.24
C ALA A 332 -4.09 13.43 10.25
N LEU A 333 -5.14 12.76 10.74
CA LEU A 333 -5.99 11.85 9.97
C LEU A 333 -7.44 12.33 9.99
N PRO A 334 -8.07 12.56 8.84
CA PRO A 334 -9.50 12.84 8.81
C PRO A 334 -10.32 11.63 9.24
N THR A 335 -11.46 11.88 9.86
CA THR A 335 -12.45 10.86 10.23
C THR A 335 -13.41 10.60 9.07
N GLY A 336 -14.09 9.46 9.08
CA GLY A 336 -15.08 9.10 8.06
C GLY A 336 -14.53 9.20 6.64
N ASP A 337 -15.28 9.86 5.77
CA ASP A 337 -14.97 10.10 4.36
C ASP A 337 -14.33 11.48 4.08
N GLY A 338 -13.89 12.19 5.13
CA GLY A 338 -13.23 13.50 5.04
C GLY A 338 -11.86 13.44 4.36
N ALA A 339 -11.36 14.61 3.93
CA ALA A 339 -10.02 14.78 3.37
C ALA A 339 -9.41 16.12 3.82
N LEU A 340 -8.15 16.11 4.22
CA LEU A 340 -7.36 17.30 4.56
C LEU A 340 -6.70 17.83 3.29
N VAL A 341 -7.34 18.73 2.58
CA VAL A 341 -6.90 19.19 1.24
C VAL A 341 -6.06 20.47 1.32
N SER A 342 -5.07 20.55 0.44
CA SER A 342 -4.22 21.74 0.29
C SER A 342 -3.98 22.05 -1.17
N GLU A 343 -4.39 23.23 -1.62
CA GLU A 343 -4.09 23.71 -2.98
C GLU A 343 -2.61 24.09 -3.12
N ARG A 344 -1.99 24.47 -2.02
CA ARG A 344 -0.61 24.92 -1.96
C ARG A 344 0.40 23.81 -2.11
N PHE A 345 0.14 22.61 -1.54
CA PHE A 345 1.14 21.53 -1.44
C PHE A 345 0.86 20.38 -2.42
N ASP A 346 -0.40 20.06 -2.69
CA ASP A 346 -0.77 18.90 -3.48
C ASP A 346 -2.14 19.08 -4.21
N SER A 347 -2.32 20.18 -4.89
CA SER A 347 -3.57 20.55 -5.56
C SER A 347 -4.17 19.44 -6.44
N ILE A 348 -3.33 18.67 -7.14
CA ILE A 348 -3.79 17.57 -8.00
C ILE A 348 -4.42 16.46 -7.14
N VAL A 349 -3.69 15.98 -6.12
CA VAL A 349 -4.14 14.89 -5.24
C VAL A 349 -5.35 15.35 -4.41
N SER A 350 -5.33 16.58 -3.92
CA SER A 350 -6.46 17.20 -3.20
C SER A 350 -7.75 17.29 -4.02
N GLY A 351 -7.66 17.30 -5.33
CA GLY A 351 -8.81 17.35 -6.26
C GLY A 351 -9.41 15.99 -6.60
N LEU A 352 -8.77 14.87 -6.23
CA LEU A 352 -9.23 13.53 -6.56
C LEU A 352 -10.49 13.15 -5.77
N ARG A 353 -11.37 12.35 -6.39
CA ARG A 353 -12.64 11.91 -5.77
C ARG A 353 -12.42 10.78 -4.78
N GLY A 354 -11.74 9.72 -5.22
CA GLY A 354 -11.33 8.64 -4.35
C GLY A 354 -10.02 8.98 -3.66
N GLN A 355 -9.92 8.68 -2.38
CA GLN A 355 -8.75 8.94 -1.54
C GLN A 355 -8.47 7.73 -0.65
N HIS A 356 -7.24 7.59 -0.22
CA HIS A 356 -6.78 6.55 0.72
C HIS A 356 -5.60 7.08 1.53
N GLY A 357 -5.07 6.31 2.48
CA GLY A 357 -3.93 6.69 3.32
C GLY A 357 -4.25 6.64 4.81
N GLY A 358 -5.52 6.57 5.18
CA GLY A 358 -5.98 6.57 6.57
C GLY A 358 -6.07 5.18 7.21
N LEU A 359 -6.78 5.13 8.34
CA LEU A 359 -7.01 3.92 9.14
C LEU A 359 -8.49 3.49 9.17
N THR A 360 -9.33 4.08 8.32
CA THR A 360 -10.72 3.60 8.30
C THR A 360 -10.78 2.16 7.78
N PRO A 361 -11.74 1.35 8.24
CA PRO A 361 -11.86 -0.05 7.79
C PRO A 361 -11.95 -0.18 6.26
N VAL A 362 -12.56 0.80 5.59
CA VAL A 362 -12.72 0.80 4.13
C VAL A 362 -11.37 0.99 3.42
N GLU A 363 -10.44 1.73 4.00
CA GLU A 363 -9.08 1.93 3.47
C GLU A 363 -8.15 0.79 3.85
N LEU A 364 -8.29 0.28 5.10
CA LEU A 364 -7.35 -0.66 5.70
C LEU A 364 -7.63 -2.12 5.32
N ARG A 365 -8.92 -2.51 5.18
CA ARG A 365 -9.28 -3.91 4.91
C ARG A 365 -9.16 -4.25 3.44
N VAL A 366 -8.28 -5.21 3.12
CA VAL A 366 -8.08 -5.74 1.76
C VAL A 366 -8.38 -7.24 1.73
N PRO A 367 -8.85 -7.78 0.60
CA PRO A 367 -9.04 -9.21 0.46
C PRO A 367 -7.69 -9.92 0.37
N LEU A 368 -7.64 -11.19 0.76
CA LEU A 368 -6.59 -12.12 0.39
C LEU A 368 -7.27 -13.39 -0.13
N LEU A 369 -7.30 -13.51 -1.45
CA LEU A 369 -8.03 -14.53 -2.18
C LEU A 369 -7.07 -15.55 -2.79
N ALA A 370 -7.48 -16.81 -2.82
CA ALA A 370 -6.68 -17.90 -3.35
C ALA A 370 -7.42 -18.67 -4.44
N TRP A 371 -6.69 -19.06 -5.49
CA TRP A 371 -7.12 -19.99 -6.52
C TRP A 371 -6.04 -21.06 -6.74
N ARG A 372 -6.45 -22.32 -6.82
CA ARG A 372 -5.54 -23.45 -7.09
C ARG A 372 -5.69 -23.90 -8.52
N CYS A 373 -4.58 -23.94 -9.25
CA CYS A 373 -4.51 -24.43 -10.62
C CYS A 373 -4.06 -25.90 -10.70
#